data_d3c46878527d79c934e58adac46d5b2e
#
_entry.id   d3c46878527d79c934e58adac46d5b2e
#
_cell.length_a   1.000
_cell.length_b   1.000
_cell.length_c   1.000
_cell.angle_alpha   90.00
_cell.angle_beta   90.00
_cell.angle_gamma   90.00
#
_symmetry.space_group_name_H-M   'P 1'
#
loop_
_entity.id
_entity.type
_entity.pdbx_description
1 polymer ?
#
loop_
_entity_poly.entity_id
_entity_poly.type
_entity_poly.pdbx_seq_one_letter_code
_entity_poly.pdbx_strand_id
1 'polypeptide(L)'
;MVNDSIKMPEELRQKYNKKLKPNPKRAAELRKEFEKGFDDSPIIPRIWPNVGWMYGMGTGSLSFYAKKLRRYIGEDIPMHYLGYTATEAFMAVPIEFNSYEYVLLPNNGFYEFRPLDQEGYDNLLTIKDLEVGKEYEIVLTNMSGFYRYRIEDVIKVTGYYHESPKITFCYRLNQVANISGEKVSSLAFDEIVANLSEMMDDLYIGYSIYPDRTTSPGHYVLFVETAEPVSDEIKAQYSEAFEKMLCKGNVSVEPLIKSGALGHCEVKFLKHGTYDAYREVLRARGANLNQVKPIKVIDSDEKKDFFFSHIED
;
A
#
# COMPACT_ATOMS: atom_id res chain seq x y z
N MET A 1 -12.92 29.29 12.04
CA MET A 1 -13.82 29.00 10.93
C MET A 1 -13.14 27.99 10.02
N VAL A 2 -13.90 27.10 9.38
CA VAL A 2 -13.34 26.15 8.42
C VAL A 2 -12.81 26.91 7.20
N ASN A 3 -11.61 26.60 6.75
CA ASN A 3 -10.98 27.25 5.59
C ASN A 3 -11.84 27.04 4.33
N ASP A 4 -12.00 28.08 3.52
CA ASP A 4 -12.82 28.05 2.30
C ASP A 4 -12.25 27.13 1.20
N SER A 5 -10.94 26.81 1.25
CA SER A 5 -10.33 25.81 0.36
C SER A 5 -10.83 24.38 0.60
N ILE A 6 -11.40 24.10 1.79
CA ILE A 6 -11.96 22.79 2.12
C ILE A 6 -13.35 22.67 1.47
N LYS A 7 -13.44 21.85 0.41
CA LYS A 7 -14.70 21.58 -0.27
C LYS A 7 -15.61 20.72 0.62
N MET A 8 -16.75 21.28 1.06
CA MET A 8 -17.77 20.57 1.83
C MET A 8 -19.14 21.21 1.61
N PRO A 9 -20.27 20.50 1.87
CA PRO A 9 -21.61 21.08 1.86
C PRO A 9 -21.73 22.25 2.85
N GLU A 10 -22.42 23.31 2.44
CA GLU A 10 -22.53 24.54 3.23
C GLU A 10 -23.20 24.29 4.61
N GLU A 11 -24.20 23.43 4.66
CA GLU A 11 -24.85 23.04 5.93
C GLU A 11 -23.84 22.43 6.92
N LEU A 12 -22.93 21.57 6.43
CA LEU A 12 -21.88 20.96 7.24
C LEU A 12 -20.86 22.00 7.68
N ARG A 13 -20.46 22.92 6.79
CA ARG A 13 -19.58 24.06 7.11
C ARG A 13 -20.13 24.90 8.24
N GLN A 14 -21.42 25.28 8.17
CA GLN A 14 -22.10 26.06 9.22
C GLN A 14 -22.12 25.29 10.55
N LYS A 15 -22.40 23.99 10.52
CA LYS A 15 -22.38 23.14 11.71
C LYS A 15 -21.01 23.12 12.39
N TYR A 16 -19.92 23.00 11.62
CA TYR A 16 -18.56 23.08 12.16
C TYR A 16 -18.23 24.49 12.67
N ASN A 17 -18.51 25.53 11.90
CA ASN A 17 -18.22 26.92 12.28
C ASN A 17 -18.92 27.36 13.60
N LYS A 18 -20.10 26.81 13.89
CA LYS A 18 -20.76 27.01 15.19
C LYS A 18 -19.97 26.42 16.37
N LYS A 19 -19.22 25.35 16.15
CA LYS A 19 -18.42 24.66 17.18
C LYS A 19 -16.98 25.17 17.28
N LEU A 20 -16.41 25.65 16.19
CA LEU A 20 -15.03 26.12 16.13
C LEU A 20 -14.94 27.57 16.65
N LYS A 21 -14.11 27.75 17.66
CA LYS A 21 -13.79 29.11 18.20
C LYS A 21 -12.36 29.47 17.77
N PRO A 22 -12.13 30.71 17.32
CA PRO A 22 -10.79 31.21 17.04
C PRO A 22 -9.88 31.08 18.26
N ASN A 23 -8.67 30.56 18.08
CA ASN A 23 -7.64 30.53 19.11
C ASN A 23 -6.33 31.09 18.52
N PRO A 24 -6.20 32.44 18.49
CA PRO A 24 -5.04 33.09 17.85
C PRO A 24 -3.74 32.80 18.56
N LYS A 25 -3.74 32.56 19.87
CA LYS A 25 -2.56 32.17 20.63
C LYS A 25 -2.04 30.82 20.14
N ARG A 26 -2.91 29.81 20.09
CA ARG A 26 -2.52 28.46 19.60
C ARG A 26 -2.13 28.48 18.12
N ALA A 27 -2.80 29.27 17.31
CA ALA A 27 -2.45 29.44 15.90
C ALA A 27 -1.04 30.00 15.71
N ALA A 28 -0.65 30.99 16.53
CA ALA A 28 0.70 31.55 16.50
C ALA A 28 1.77 30.54 16.98
N GLU A 29 1.47 29.75 18.00
CA GLU A 29 2.33 28.65 18.48
C GLU A 29 2.57 27.62 17.36
N LEU A 30 1.48 27.12 16.73
CA LEU A 30 1.57 26.15 15.64
C LEU A 30 2.37 26.71 14.47
N ARG A 31 2.12 27.96 14.06
CA ARG A 31 2.86 28.60 12.96
C ARG A 31 4.37 28.57 13.20
N LYS A 32 4.80 28.96 14.40
CA LYS A 32 6.22 28.90 14.77
C LYS A 32 6.81 27.50 14.66
N GLU A 33 6.04 26.47 15.04
CA GLU A 33 6.54 25.10 14.93
C GLU A 33 6.61 24.62 13.47
N PHE A 34 5.66 25.01 12.62
CA PHE A 34 5.71 24.72 11.19
C PHE A 34 6.84 25.50 10.47
N GLU A 35 7.11 26.74 10.86
CA GLU A 35 8.22 27.56 10.30
C GLU A 35 9.62 26.97 10.57
N LYS A 36 9.78 26.15 11.61
CA LYS A 36 11.03 25.43 11.90
C LYS A 36 11.30 24.26 10.91
N GLY A 37 10.31 23.87 10.10
CA GLY A 37 10.43 22.68 9.26
C GLY A 37 10.35 21.35 10.05
N PHE A 38 10.76 20.27 9.40
CA PHE A 38 10.63 18.90 9.92
C PHE A 38 11.96 18.15 9.96
N ASP A 39 13.06 18.72 9.42
CA ASP A 39 14.31 18.02 9.19
C ASP A 39 15.09 17.78 10.49
N ASP A 40 15.12 18.78 11.37
CA ASP A 40 15.85 18.68 12.65
C ASP A 40 15.07 17.90 13.72
N SER A 41 13.75 17.90 13.67
CA SER A 41 12.92 17.16 14.60
C SER A 41 11.48 16.99 14.13
N PRO A 42 10.84 15.85 14.44
CA PRO A 42 9.45 15.57 14.07
C PRO A 42 8.49 16.63 14.61
N ILE A 43 7.48 17.00 13.82
CA ILE A 43 6.54 18.06 14.21
C ILE A 43 5.49 17.59 15.22
N ILE A 44 5.06 16.33 15.16
CA ILE A 44 3.96 15.82 16.00
C ILE A 44 4.24 16.01 17.49
N PRO A 45 5.38 15.58 18.06
CA PRO A 45 5.67 15.82 19.48
C PRO A 45 5.82 17.30 19.82
N ARG A 46 6.19 18.16 18.87
CA ARG A 46 6.31 19.61 19.10
C ARG A 46 4.95 20.28 19.21
N ILE A 47 3.97 19.86 18.41
CA ILE A 47 2.62 20.45 18.43
C ILE A 47 1.66 19.75 19.40
N TRP A 48 1.94 18.49 19.74
CA TRP A 48 1.20 17.70 20.73
C TRP A 48 2.15 17.02 21.73
N PRO A 49 2.71 17.78 22.69
CA PRO A 49 3.77 17.28 23.58
C PRO A 49 3.32 16.13 24.51
N ASN A 50 2.02 15.91 24.64
CA ASN A 50 1.47 14.83 25.46
C ASN A 50 0.96 13.64 24.64
N VAL A 51 1.28 13.57 23.34
CA VAL A 51 0.93 12.41 22.51
C VAL A 51 1.72 11.20 22.99
N GLY A 52 1.02 10.14 23.44
CA GLY A 52 1.65 8.93 23.95
C GLY A 52 1.78 7.84 22.90
N TRP A 53 0.92 7.84 21.90
CA TRP A 53 0.93 6.91 20.77
C TRP A 53 0.05 7.44 19.64
N MET A 54 0.25 6.90 18.46
CA MET A 54 -0.59 7.18 17.30
C MET A 54 -1.12 5.87 16.69
N TYR A 55 -2.14 5.99 15.89
CA TYR A 55 -2.85 4.88 15.32
C TYR A 55 -3.09 5.10 13.82
N GLY A 56 -2.92 4.04 13.02
CA GLY A 56 -3.07 4.15 11.59
C GLY A 56 -3.01 2.82 10.85
N MET A 57 -2.92 2.88 9.54
CA MET A 57 -2.67 1.74 8.67
C MET A 57 -1.27 1.83 8.09
N GLY A 58 -0.58 0.70 7.94
CA GLY A 58 0.79 0.70 7.44
C GLY A 58 1.19 -0.57 6.69
N THR A 59 0.24 -1.46 6.38
CA THR A 59 0.51 -2.73 5.67
C THR A 59 0.16 -2.65 4.18
N GLY A 60 0.71 -3.54 3.40
CA GLY A 60 0.48 -3.64 1.97
C GLY A 60 0.82 -2.32 1.26
N SER A 61 -0.08 -1.85 0.40
CA SER A 61 0.11 -0.62 -0.38
C SER A 61 0.28 0.67 0.44
N LEU A 62 0.05 0.62 1.76
CA LEU A 62 0.20 1.77 2.65
C LEU A 62 1.55 1.81 3.39
N SER A 63 2.38 0.77 3.26
CA SER A 63 3.68 0.66 3.94
C SER A 63 4.61 1.83 3.63
N PHE A 64 4.62 2.29 2.39
CA PHE A 64 5.37 3.46 1.97
C PHE A 64 4.94 4.74 2.71
N TYR A 65 3.63 4.98 2.81
CA TYR A 65 3.12 6.16 3.52
C TYR A 65 3.36 6.08 5.02
N ALA A 66 3.34 4.88 5.59
CA ALA A 66 3.68 4.67 6.99
C ALA A 66 5.15 5.04 7.26
N LYS A 67 6.07 4.70 6.34
CA LYS A 67 7.48 5.11 6.39
C LYS A 67 7.63 6.65 6.32
N LYS A 68 6.98 7.30 5.34
CA LYS A 68 6.96 8.77 5.22
C LYS A 68 6.41 9.45 6.48
N LEU A 69 5.38 8.87 7.08
CA LEU A 69 4.73 9.44 8.26
C LEU A 69 5.69 9.51 9.47
N ARG A 70 6.68 8.61 9.54
CA ARG A 70 7.70 8.63 10.59
C ARG A 70 8.51 9.93 10.64
N ARG A 71 8.76 10.57 9.52
CA ARG A 71 9.42 11.89 9.48
C ARG A 71 8.67 12.95 10.31
N TYR A 72 7.35 12.84 10.37
CA TYR A 72 6.48 13.78 11.09
C TYR A 72 6.21 13.36 12.54
N ILE A 73 6.14 12.06 12.80
CA ILE A 73 5.82 11.48 14.10
C ILE A 73 7.09 11.29 14.95
N GLY A 74 8.20 10.89 14.32
CA GLY A 74 9.41 10.43 14.99
C GLY A 74 9.33 8.96 15.39
N GLU A 75 10.45 8.41 15.80
CA GLU A 75 10.57 7.00 16.21
C GLU A 75 10.12 6.76 17.65
N ASP A 76 10.17 7.81 18.50
CA ASP A 76 9.83 7.71 19.93
C ASP A 76 8.32 7.56 20.18
N ILE A 77 7.47 7.98 19.26
CA ILE A 77 6.01 7.84 19.40
C ILE A 77 5.58 6.49 18.84
N PRO A 78 5.08 5.56 19.68
CA PRO A 78 4.62 4.27 19.22
C PRO A 78 3.44 4.38 18.24
N MET A 79 3.48 3.57 17.17
CA MET A 79 2.36 3.40 16.25
C MET A 79 1.61 2.11 16.59
N HIS A 80 0.31 2.23 16.80
CA HIS A 80 -0.60 1.09 16.86
C HIS A 80 -1.29 0.96 15.51
N TYR A 81 -1.03 -0.14 14.82
CA TYR A 81 -1.66 -0.37 13.53
C TYR A 81 -3.04 -0.99 13.72
N LEU A 82 -3.98 -0.57 12.85
CA LEU A 82 -5.29 -1.22 12.78
C LEU A 82 -5.15 -2.72 12.54
N GLY A 83 -6.07 -3.48 13.10
CA GLY A 83 -6.14 -4.92 12.89
C GLY A 83 -6.26 -5.31 11.41
N TYR A 84 -6.07 -6.58 11.13
CA TYR A 84 -6.34 -7.14 9.82
C TYR A 84 -7.84 -7.27 9.62
N THR A 85 -8.39 -6.41 8.77
CA THR A 85 -9.83 -6.25 8.55
C THR A 85 -10.14 -6.11 7.08
N ALA A 86 -11.23 -6.72 6.67
CA ALA A 86 -11.87 -6.55 5.37
C ALA A 86 -13.35 -6.14 5.58
N THR A 87 -14.05 -5.79 4.52
CA THR A 87 -15.50 -5.53 4.59
C THR A 87 -16.26 -6.76 5.10
N GLU A 88 -15.76 -7.94 4.76
CA GLU A 88 -16.33 -9.23 5.06
C GLU A 88 -16.14 -9.64 6.52
N ALA A 89 -15.03 -9.26 7.15
CA ALA A 89 -14.75 -9.63 8.54
C ALA A 89 -13.63 -8.79 9.17
N PHE A 90 -13.70 -8.65 10.49
CA PHE A 90 -12.58 -8.23 11.31
C PHE A 90 -11.81 -9.47 11.78
N MET A 91 -10.70 -9.81 11.13
CA MET A 91 -10.08 -11.12 11.23
C MET A 91 -9.01 -11.23 12.30
N ALA A 92 -8.21 -10.18 12.53
CA ALA A 92 -7.12 -10.25 13.49
C ALA A 92 -6.82 -8.89 14.13
N VAL A 93 -6.23 -8.90 15.32
CA VAL A 93 -5.89 -7.71 16.11
C VAL A 93 -4.38 -7.61 16.36
N PRO A 94 -3.80 -6.41 16.35
CA PRO A 94 -2.44 -6.21 16.79
C PRO A 94 -2.37 -6.31 18.33
N ILE A 95 -1.29 -6.88 18.83
CA ILE A 95 -1.02 -6.96 20.28
C ILE A 95 0.25 -6.19 20.67
N GLU A 96 1.00 -5.70 19.69
CA GLU A 96 2.26 -4.98 19.88
C GLU A 96 2.25 -3.65 19.11
N PHE A 97 2.91 -2.64 19.67
CA PHE A 97 3.18 -1.40 18.94
C PHE A 97 4.27 -1.60 17.88
N ASN A 98 4.25 -0.80 16.85
CA ASN A 98 5.23 -0.81 15.76
C ASN A 98 5.36 -2.16 15.03
N SER A 99 4.38 -3.04 15.17
CA SER A 99 4.35 -4.37 14.59
C SER A 99 3.22 -4.52 13.58
N TYR A 100 3.47 -5.25 12.49
CA TYR A 100 2.48 -5.66 11.49
C TYR A 100 2.04 -7.11 11.68
N GLU A 101 2.30 -7.66 12.84
CA GLU A 101 1.80 -8.97 13.24
C GLU A 101 0.47 -8.84 13.98
N TYR A 102 -0.44 -9.71 13.64
CA TYR A 102 -1.81 -9.71 14.16
C TYR A 102 -2.17 -11.08 14.72
N VAL A 103 -2.86 -11.13 15.83
CA VAL A 103 -3.41 -12.37 16.38
C VAL A 103 -4.77 -12.62 15.76
N LEU A 104 -4.96 -13.77 15.12
CA LEU A 104 -6.21 -14.18 14.50
C LEU A 104 -7.31 -14.31 15.57
N LEU A 105 -8.53 -13.86 15.25
CA LEU A 105 -9.70 -13.89 16.13
C LEU A 105 -10.62 -15.05 15.72
N PRO A 106 -10.49 -16.25 16.31
CA PRO A 106 -11.24 -17.43 15.88
C PRO A 106 -12.74 -17.31 16.15
N ASN A 107 -13.17 -16.37 17.01
CA ASN A 107 -14.58 -16.15 17.34
C ASN A 107 -15.33 -15.27 16.32
N ASN A 108 -14.61 -14.57 15.44
CA ASN A 108 -15.22 -13.63 14.48
C ASN A 108 -15.58 -14.28 13.15
N GLY A 109 -15.21 -15.53 12.94
CA GLY A 109 -15.49 -16.30 11.74
C GLY A 109 -14.87 -17.68 11.80
N PHE A 110 -15.29 -18.55 10.93
CA PHE A 110 -14.64 -19.83 10.68
C PHE A 110 -13.64 -19.63 9.54
N TYR A 111 -12.37 -19.85 9.82
CA TYR A 111 -11.27 -19.65 8.87
C TYR A 111 -10.73 -21.01 8.43
N GLU A 112 -10.64 -21.15 7.11
CA GLU A 112 -9.94 -22.23 6.44
C GLU A 112 -8.74 -21.66 5.69
N PHE A 113 -7.73 -22.47 5.45
CA PHE A 113 -6.46 -22.02 4.89
C PHE A 113 -6.06 -22.94 3.76
N ARG A 114 -5.81 -22.36 2.57
CA ARG A 114 -5.32 -23.10 1.42
C ARG A 114 -3.80 -22.93 1.31
N PRO A 115 -3.02 -24.01 1.36
CA PRO A 115 -1.60 -23.98 0.99
C PRO A 115 -1.45 -23.48 -0.47
N LEU A 116 -0.44 -22.67 -0.74
CA LEU A 116 -0.29 -22.05 -2.07
C LEU A 116 0.21 -23.02 -3.15
N ASP A 117 0.81 -24.13 -2.76
CA ASP A 117 1.28 -25.24 -3.60
C ASP A 117 0.20 -26.25 -3.94
N GLN A 118 -1.02 -26.09 -3.41
CA GLN A 118 -2.17 -26.96 -3.69
C GLN A 118 -3.14 -26.31 -4.66
N GLU A 119 -3.64 -27.10 -5.61
CA GLU A 119 -4.74 -26.71 -6.47
C GLU A 119 -6.09 -27.11 -5.81
N GLY A 120 -7.11 -26.27 -6.05
CA GLY A 120 -8.46 -26.51 -5.56
C GLY A 120 -8.71 -26.13 -4.09
N TYR A 121 -9.90 -26.47 -3.58
CA TYR A 121 -10.41 -26.06 -2.27
C TYR A 121 -11.04 -27.23 -1.50
N ASP A 122 -10.74 -28.46 -1.86
CA ASP A 122 -11.33 -29.64 -1.22
C ASP A 122 -10.64 -29.99 0.11
N ASN A 123 -9.34 -29.71 0.22
CA ASN A 123 -8.50 -30.07 1.36
C ASN A 123 -7.93 -28.81 2.04
N LEU A 124 -8.82 -27.90 2.50
CA LEU A 124 -8.40 -26.74 3.27
C LEU A 124 -7.99 -27.13 4.70
N LEU A 125 -6.97 -26.46 5.19
CA LEU A 125 -6.46 -26.60 6.55
C LEU A 125 -7.31 -25.78 7.52
N THR A 126 -7.25 -26.11 8.80
CA THR A 126 -7.82 -25.33 9.91
C THR A 126 -6.72 -24.59 10.67
N ILE A 127 -7.10 -23.75 11.63
CA ILE A 127 -6.15 -23.03 12.50
C ILE A 127 -5.13 -23.97 13.16
N LYS A 128 -5.53 -25.21 13.47
CA LYS A 128 -4.67 -26.19 14.16
C LYS A 128 -3.58 -26.79 13.27
N ASP A 129 -3.76 -26.70 11.96
CA ASP A 129 -2.87 -27.31 10.98
C ASP A 129 -1.84 -26.35 10.43
N LEU A 130 -1.87 -25.08 10.89
CA LEU A 130 -0.96 -24.04 10.41
C LEU A 130 0.45 -24.21 10.93
N GLU A 131 1.42 -23.94 10.08
CA GLU A 131 2.85 -24.01 10.39
C GLU A 131 3.52 -22.63 10.34
N VAL A 132 4.32 -22.32 11.35
CA VAL A 132 5.10 -21.07 11.39
C VAL A 132 6.05 -20.98 10.19
N GLY A 133 6.08 -19.80 9.56
CA GLY A 133 6.90 -19.51 8.40
C GLY A 133 6.22 -19.79 7.06
N LYS A 134 5.11 -20.54 7.04
CA LYS A 134 4.36 -20.84 5.81
C LYS A 134 3.33 -19.76 5.47
N GLU A 135 3.00 -19.71 4.19
CA GLU A 135 2.00 -18.79 3.60
C GLU A 135 0.77 -19.56 3.17
N TYR A 136 -0.40 -18.96 3.38
CA TYR A 136 -1.69 -19.53 3.09
C TYR A 136 -2.65 -18.49 2.54
N GLU A 137 -3.50 -18.88 1.58
CA GLU A 137 -4.68 -18.09 1.25
C GLU A 137 -5.75 -18.32 2.32
N ILE A 138 -6.31 -17.23 2.86
CA ILE A 138 -7.39 -17.30 3.84
C ILE A 138 -8.77 -17.40 3.18
N VAL A 139 -9.59 -18.32 3.65
CA VAL A 139 -10.96 -18.56 3.22
C VAL A 139 -11.87 -18.36 4.41
N LEU A 140 -12.94 -17.60 4.26
CA LEU A 140 -13.79 -17.13 5.36
C LEU A 140 -15.21 -17.67 5.26
N THR A 141 -15.73 -18.17 6.38
CA THR A 141 -17.17 -18.37 6.62
C THR A 141 -17.60 -17.52 7.82
N ASN A 142 -18.67 -16.73 7.69
CA ASN A 142 -19.12 -15.86 8.76
C ASN A 142 -20.66 -15.80 8.92
N MET A 143 -21.12 -15.14 9.98
CA MET A 143 -22.53 -14.96 10.31
C MET A 143 -23.29 -14.03 9.35
N SER A 144 -22.59 -13.24 8.53
CA SER A 144 -23.20 -12.34 7.54
C SER A 144 -23.60 -13.05 6.24
N GLY A 145 -23.40 -14.37 6.15
CA GLY A 145 -23.82 -15.18 5.01
C GLY A 145 -22.69 -15.50 4.01
N PHE A 146 -21.47 -15.09 4.25
CA PHE A 146 -20.33 -15.58 3.48
C PHE A 146 -20.03 -17.03 3.88
N TYR A 147 -20.03 -17.92 2.90
CA TYR A 147 -19.72 -19.34 3.08
C TYR A 147 -18.54 -19.73 2.19
N ARG A 148 -17.44 -20.15 2.83
CA ARG A 148 -16.16 -20.48 2.17
C ARG A 148 -15.75 -19.42 1.14
N TYR A 149 -15.90 -18.16 1.56
CA TYR A 149 -15.61 -17.00 0.72
C TYR A 149 -14.11 -16.77 0.62
N ARG A 150 -13.64 -16.69 -0.61
CA ARG A 150 -12.25 -16.39 -0.92
C ARG A 150 -12.03 -14.89 -0.91
N ILE A 151 -11.30 -14.40 0.07
CA ILE A 151 -10.85 -13.01 0.09
C ILE A 151 -9.68 -12.83 -0.89
N GLU A 152 -9.00 -13.93 -1.27
CA GLU A 152 -7.79 -13.98 -2.08
C GLU A 152 -6.57 -13.31 -1.40
N ASP A 153 -6.66 -13.05 -0.12
CA ASP A 153 -5.54 -12.55 0.66
C ASP A 153 -4.64 -13.71 1.08
N VAL A 154 -3.34 -13.53 0.91
CA VAL A 154 -2.30 -14.42 1.41
C VAL A 154 -1.74 -13.85 2.69
N ILE A 155 -1.72 -14.70 3.71
CA ILE A 155 -1.14 -14.41 5.02
C ILE A 155 0.04 -15.34 5.28
N LYS A 156 0.99 -14.89 6.08
CA LYS A 156 2.09 -15.71 6.60
C LYS A 156 1.90 -15.90 8.10
N VAL A 157 2.08 -17.11 8.56
CA VAL A 157 2.09 -17.43 10.00
C VAL A 157 3.47 -17.08 10.57
N THR A 158 3.52 -16.16 11.54
CA THR A 158 4.77 -15.68 12.13
C THR A 158 5.03 -16.28 13.52
N GLY A 159 4.01 -16.86 14.16
CA GLY A 159 4.09 -17.45 15.48
C GLY A 159 2.72 -17.74 16.05
N TYR A 160 2.64 -17.83 17.37
CA TYR A 160 1.39 -18.03 18.11
C TYR A 160 1.31 -17.09 19.31
N TYR A 161 0.10 -16.69 19.65
CA TYR A 161 -0.26 -16.09 20.91
C TYR A 161 -1.22 -17.06 21.63
N HIS A 162 -0.73 -17.73 22.65
CA HIS A 162 -1.36 -18.95 23.18
C HIS A 162 -1.61 -19.97 22.05
N GLU A 163 -2.87 -20.32 21.78
CA GLU A 163 -3.25 -21.22 20.69
C GLU A 163 -3.70 -20.51 19.40
N SER A 164 -3.78 -19.17 19.43
CA SER A 164 -4.17 -18.40 18.24
C SER A 164 -2.94 -18.05 17.38
N PRO A 165 -2.99 -18.27 16.06
CA PRO A 165 -1.88 -17.94 15.20
C PRO A 165 -1.65 -16.42 15.15
N LYS A 166 -0.39 -16.01 15.17
CA LYS A 166 0.08 -14.70 14.75
C LYS A 166 0.30 -14.73 13.25
N ILE A 167 -0.26 -13.77 12.57
CA ILE A 167 -0.21 -13.67 11.11
C ILE A 167 0.23 -12.29 10.67
N THR A 168 0.82 -12.20 9.49
CA THR A 168 1.02 -10.95 8.76
C THR A 168 0.40 -11.07 7.37
N PHE A 169 -0.13 -9.96 6.86
CA PHE A 169 -0.62 -9.88 5.49
C PHE A 169 0.58 -9.85 4.53
N CYS A 170 0.56 -10.68 3.51
CA CYS A 170 1.56 -10.71 2.47
C CYS A 170 1.10 -9.94 1.21
N TYR A 171 0.12 -10.49 0.51
CA TYR A 171 -0.39 -9.93 -0.74
C TYR A 171 -1.76 -10.49 -1.08
N ARG A 172 -2.39 -9.92 -2.10
CA ARG A 172 -3.63 -10.46 -2.67
C ARG A 172 -3.34 -11.18 -3.98
N LEU A 173 -3.87 -12.39 -4.16
CA LEU A 173 -3.59 -13.24 -5.32
C LEU A 173 -3.89 -12.59 -6.66
N ASN A 174 -4.96 -11.78 -6.74
CA ASN A 174 -5.31 -11.04 -7.95
C ASN A 174 -4.47 -9.75 -8.18
N GLN A 175 -3.52 -9.46 -7.30
CA GLN A 175 -2.56 -8.34 -7.41
C GLN A 175 -1.12 -8.84 -7.64
N VAL A 176 -0.97 -10.03 -8.17
CA VAL A 176 0.32 -10.57 -8.58
C VAL A 176 0.52 -10.28 -10.06
N ALA A 177 1.59 -9.58 -10.39
CA ALA A 177 2.02 -9.42 -11.77
C ALA A 177 2.80 -10.67 -12.19
N ASN A 178 2.51 -11.18 -13.38
CA ASN A 178 3.14 -12.38 -13.92
C ASN A 178 3.13 -12.31 -15.45
N ILE A 179 4.27 -12.53 -16.09
CA ILE A 179 4.42 -12.52 -17.54
C ILE A 179 4.83 -13.92 -18.02
N SER A 180 5.90 -14.48 -17.43
CA SER A 180 6.54 -15.72 -17.86
C SER A 180 6.66 -16.77 -16.73
N GLY A 181 5.86 -16.63 -15.65
CA GLY A 181 5.83 -17.56 -14.51
C GLY A 181 6.53 -17.06 -13.25
N GLU A 182 7.12 -15.86 -13.26
CA GLU A 182 7.91 -15.29 -12.16
C GLU A 182 7.07 -14.87 -10.95
N LYS A 183 5.78 -14.52 -11.13
CA LYS A 183 4.81 -14.19 -10.08
C LYS A 183 5.33 -13.15 -9.07
N VAL A 184 5.44 -11.90 -9.49
CA VAL A 184 5.87 -10.79 -8.61
C VAL A 184 4.67 -10.19 -7.89
N SER A 185 4.66 -10.24 -6.56
CA SER A 185 3.58 -9.67 -5.76
C SER A 185 3.63 -8.12 -5.73
N SER A 186 2.48 -7.48 -5.50
CA SER A 186 2.43 -6.04 -5.29
C SER A 186 3.29 -5.58 -4.11
N LEU A 187 3.43 -6.42 -3.08
CA LEU A 187 4.29 -6.15 -1.93
C LEU A 187 5.78 -6.08 -2.35
N ALA A 188 6.24 -7.00 -3.20
CA ALA A 188 7.61 -6.95 -3.71
C ALA A 188 7.88 -5.67 -4.50
N PHE A 189 6.92 -5.21 -5.32
CA PHE A 189 7.02 -3.92 -5.98
C PHE A 189 6.98 -2.75 -5.00
N ASP A 190 6.13 -2.80 -3.96
CA ASP A 190 6.09 -1.77 -2.91
C ASP A 190 7.45 -1.62 -2.21
N GLU A 191 8.11 -2.72 -1.86
CA GLU A 191 9.44 -2.70 -1.24
C GLU A 191 10.52 -2.15 -2.17
N ILE A 192 10.51 -2.57 -3.44
CA ILE A 192 11.46 -2.09 -4.45
C ILE A 192 11.29 -0.58 -4.64
N VAL A 193 10.08 -0.12 -4.87
CA VAL A 193 9.80 1.29 -5.12
C VAL A 193 10.03 2.14 -3.87
N ALA A 194 9.76 1.63 -2.67
CA ALA A 194 10.08 2.33 -1.43
C ALA A 194 11.59 2.62 -1.31
N ASN A 195 12.44 1.65 -1.67
CA ASN A 195 13.88 1.85 -1.68
C ASN A 195 14.34 2.80 -2.79
N LEU A 196 13.73 2.71 -3.98
CA LEU A 196 14.04 3.58 -5.11
C LEU A 196 13.58 5.03 -4.87
N SER A 197 12.47 5.22 -4.14
CA SER A 197 11.95 6.57 -3.86
C SER A 197 12.91 7.40 -3.01
N GLU A 198 13.83 6.77 -2.28
CA GLU A 198 14.90 7.47 -1.55
C GLU A 198 15.84 8.25 -2.48
N MET A 199 15.92 7.88 -3.78
CA MET A 199 16.69 8.63 -4.79
C MET A 199 16.03 9.94 -5.22
N MET A 200 14.74 10.11 -4.93
CA MET A 200 13.93 11.27 -5.34
C MET A 200 13.39 12.08 -4.17
N ASP A 201 13.78 11.74 -2.92
CA ASP A 201 13.34 12.40 -1.69
C ASP A 201 11.80 12.61 -1.65
N ASP A 202 11.38 13.85 -1.39
CA ASP A 202 9.97 14.22 -1.29
C ASP A 202 9.25 14.37 -2.64
N LEU A 203 9.96 14.24 -3.77
CA LEU A 203 9.35 14.38 -5.10
C LEU A 203 8.47 13.19 -5.48
N TYR A 204 8.71 12.01 -4.91
CA TYR A 204 7.95 10.81 -5.25
C TYR A 204 6.49 10.90 -4.75
N ILE A 205 5.51 10.67 -5.66
CA ILE A 205 4.07 10.66 -5.37
C ILE A 205 3.53 9.23 -5.34
N GLY A 206 3.78 8.44 -6.39
CA GLY A 206 3.22 7.11 -6.51
C GLY A 206 3.73 6.32 -7.70
N TYR A 207 3.34 5.03 -7.77
CA TYR A 207 3.70 4.17 -8.88
C TYR A 207 2.56 3.22 -9.28
N SER A 208 2.64 2.70 -10.51
CA SER A 208 1.85 1.56 -10.98
C SER A 208 2.72 0.65 -11.85
N ILE A 209 2.45 -0.66 -11.82
CA ILE A 209 3.11 -1.64 -12.67
C ILE A 209 2.15 -2.10 -13.77
N TYR A 210 2.61 -2.11 -15.00
CA TYR A 210 1.95 -2.74 -16.12
C TYR A 210 2.77 -3.94 -16.62
N PRO A 211 2.23 -5.17 -16.49
CA PRO A 211 2.85 -6.34 -17.10
C PRO A 211 2.50 -6.36 -18.60
N ASP A 212 3.38 -5.78 -19.43
CA ASP A 212 3.18 -5.73 -20.86
C ASP A 212 3.42 -7.09 -21.50
N ARG A 213 2.34 -7.70 -21.97
CA ARG A 213 2.33 -8.96 -22.72
C ARG A 213 2.08 -8.76 -24.20
N THR A 214 2.03 -7.53 -24.68
CA THR A 214 1.79 -7.21 -26.09
C THR A 214 3.06 -7.30 -26.93
N THR A 215 4.21 -7.29 -26.28
CA THR A 215 5.53 -7.47 -26.88
C THR A 215 6.04 -8.90 -26.71
N SER A 216 7.03 -9.28 -27.48
CA SER A 216 7.72 -10.60 -27.35
C SER A 216 9.22 -10.39 -27.33
N PRO A 217 9.90 -10.63 -26.20
CA PRO A 217 9.35 -11.05 -24.92
C PRO A 217 8.50 -9.96 -24.27
N GLY A 218 7.53 -10.37 -23.41
CA GLY A 218 6.81 -9.45 -22.56
C GLY A 218 7.72 -8.86 -21.46
N HIS A 219 7.37 -7.69 -20.92
CA HIS A 219 8.21 -7.01 -19.93
C HIS A 219 7.38 -6.18 -18.93
N TYR A 220 8.00 -5.74 -17.85
CA TYR A 220 7.35 -4.85 -16.89
C TYR A 220 7.59 -3.38 -17.25
N VAL A 221 6.51 -2.61 -17.23
CA VAL A 221 6.56 -1.15 -17.31
C VAL A 221 6.21 -0.57 -15.95
N LEU A 222 7.15 0.10 -15.31
CA LEU A 222 6.93 0.86 -14.08
C LEU A 222 6.56 2.30 -14.44
N PHE A 223 5.36 2.73 -14.07
CA PHE A 223 4.95 4.13 -14.11
C PHE A 223 5.26 4.80 -12.77
N VAL A 224 5.88 5.96 -12.80
CA VAL A 224 6.24 6.75 -11.61
C VAL A 224 5.74 8.17 -11.76
N GLU A 225 4.98 8.66 -10.78
CA GLU A 225 4.60 10.07 -10.71
C GLU A 225 5.45 10.80 -9.68
N THR A 226 5.94 12.00 -10.08
CA THR A 226 6.71 12.89 -9.21
C THR A 226 6.03 14.25 -9.08
N ALA A 227 6.27 14.97 -7.99
CA ALA A 227 5.70 16.29 -7.72
C ALA A 227 6.24 17.36 -8.68
N GLU A 228 7.49 17.20 -9.11
CA GLU A 228 8.18 18.04 -10.09
C GLU A 228 8.95 17.16 -11.07
N PRO A 229 9.23 17.61 -12.30
CA PRO A 229 10.04 16.85 -13.25
C PRO A 229 11.43 16.55 -12.69
N VAL A 230 11.90 15.34 -12.88
CA VAL A 230 13.24 14.90 -12.51
C VAL A 230 14.17 14.91 -13.71
N SER A 231 15.47 15.07 -13.47
CA SER A 231 16.47 15.10 -14.55
C SER A 231 16.57 13.74 -15.27
N ASP A 232 16.99 13.76 -16.54
CA ASP A 232 17.20 12.55 -17.33
C ASP A 232 18.22 11.61 -16.69
N GLU A 233 19.19 12.15 -15.96
CA GLU A 233 20.17 11.37 -15.23
C GLU A 233 19.50 10.56 -14.12
N ILE A 234 18.61 11.16 -13.33
CA ILE A 234 17.83 10.46 -12.30
C ILE A 234 16.91 9.43 -12.95
N LYS A 235 16.24 9.77 -14.06
CA LYS A 235 15.38 8.81 -14.81
C LYS A 235 16.15 7.56 -15.24
N ALA A 236 17.37 7.75 -15.77
CA ALA A 236 18.21 6.64 -16.22
C ALA A 236 18.69 5.76 -15.05
N GLN A 237 19.18 6.39 -13.96
CA GLN A 237 19.62 5.67 -12.76
C GLN A 237 18.47 4.91 -12.11
N TYR A 238 17.28 5.49 -12.07
CA TYR A 238 16.10 4.85 -11.53
C TYR A 238 15.69 3.62 -12.33
N SER A 239 15.76 3.71 -13.67
CA SER A 239 15.42 2.59 -14.56
C SER A 239 16.38 1.40 -14.38
N GLU A 240 17.69 1.66 -14.32
CA GLU A 240 18.70 0.62 -14.07
C GLU A 240 18.53 -0.01 -12.69
N ALA A 241 18.31 0.82 -11.66
CA ALA A 241 18.15 0.37 -10.29
C ALA A 241 16.86 -0.46 -10.11
N PHE A 242 15.77 -0.12 -10.82
CA PHE A 242 14.51 -0.86 -10.75
C PHE A 242 14.68 -2.32 -11.20
N GLU A 243 15.23 -2.56 -12.39
CA GLU A 243 15.44 -3.92 -12.89
C GLU A 243 16.37 -4.72 -11.97
N LYS A 244 17.47 -4.10 -11.52
CA LYS A 244 18.42 -4.74 -10.60
C LYS A 244 17.78 -5.14 -9.28
N MET A 245 16.92 -4.27 -8.71
CA MET A 245 16.19 -4.58 -7.48
C MET A 245 15.12 -5.64 -7.69
N LEU A 246 14.45 -5.64 -8.84
CA LEU A 246 13.47 -6.65 -9.20
C LEU A 246 14.13 -8.04 -9.32
N CYS A 247 15.28 -8.13 -9.99
CA CYS A 247 16.07 -9.36 -10.07
C CYS A 247 16.54 -9.86 -8.68
N LYS A 248 16.91 -8.94 -7.78
CA LYS A 248 17.30 -9.27 -6.41
C LYS A 248 16.11 -9.71 -5.55
N GLY A 249 14.95 -9.06 -5.72
CA GLY A 249 13.73 -9.34 -4.94
C GLY A 249 12.98 -10.59 -5.39
N ASN A 250 13.19 -11.03 -6.64
CA ASN A 250 12.58 -12.26 -7.16
C ASN A 250 13.60 -13.07 -7.97
N VAL A 251 14.02 -14.19 -7.40
CA VAL A 251 15.07 -15.06 -7.95
C VAL A 251 14.77 -15.64 -9.33
N SER A 252 13.51 -15.63 -9.77
CA SER A 252 13.11 -16.13 -11.08
C SER A 252 13.28 -15.09 -12.19
N VAL A 253 13.33 -13.80 -11.89
CA VAL A 253 13.33 -12.72 -12.88
C VAL A 253 14.63 -12.71 -13.70
N GLU A 254 15.79 -12.71 -13.06
CA GLU A 254 17.08 -12.64 -13.75
C GLU A 254 17.31 -13.81 -14.73
N PRO A 255 17.05 -15.08 -14.35
CA PRO A 255 17.12 -16.19 -15.29
C PRO A 255 16.17 -16.07 -16.49
N LEU A 256 14.97 -15.55 -16.29
CA LEU A 256 14.00 -15.35 -17.37
C LEU A 256 14.44 -14.24 -18.33
N ILE A 257 15.02 -13.14 -17.83
CA ILE A 257 15.62 -12.10 -18.67
C ILE A 257 16.80 -12.68 -19.47
N LYS A 258 17.73 -13.40 -18.83
CA LYS A 258 18.89 -14.01 -19.49
C LYS A 258 18.51 -15.02 -20.56
N SER A 259 17.41 -15.74 -20.39
CA SER A 259 16.91 -16.69 -21.38
C SER A 259 16.09 -16.06 -22.50
N GLY A 260 15.76 -14.76 -22.40
CA GLY A 260 14.89 -14.07 -23.34
C GLY A 260 13.40 -14.42 -23.19
N ALA A 261 13.00 -15.08 -22.09
CA ALA A 261 11.60 -15.37 -21.79
C ALA A 261 10.88 -14.16 -21.15
N LEU A 262 11.64 -13.24 -20.53
CA LEU A 262 11.18 -11.96 -20.02
C LEU A 262 12.06 -10.85 -20.63
N GLY A 263 11.44 -9.75 -21.05
CA GLY A 263 12.15 -8.58 -21.56
C GLY A 263 12.70 -7.70 -20.43
N HIS A 264 13.62 -6.80 -20.79
CA HIS A 264 14.13 -5.78 -19.89
C HIS A 264 13.02 -4.84 -19.44
N CYS A 265 13.05 -4.42 -18.18
CA CYS A 265 12.06 -3.54 -17.60
C CYS A 265 12.14 -2.13 -18.19
N GLU A 266 11.01 -1.47 -18.31
CA GLU A 266 10.93 -0.05 -18.67
C GLU A 266 10.43 0.78 -17.47
N VAL A 267 10.92 2.01 -17.34
CA VAL A 267 10.37 3.00 -16.42
C VAL A 267 9.87 4.19 -17.21
N LYS A 268 8.62 4.60 -16.95
CA LYS A 268 7.98 5.76 -17.56
C LYS A 268 7.58 6.74 -16.47
N PHE A 269 8.01 7.98 -16.62
CA PHE A 269 7.60 9.04 -15.70
C PHE A 269 6.29 9.64 -16.19
N LEU A 270 5.40 9.91 -15.24
CA LEU A 270 4.08 10.43 -15.49
C LEU A 270 4.03 11.94 -15.23
N LYS A 271 3.21 12.64 -15.98
CA LYS A 271 2.87 14.04 -15.72
C LYS A 271 2.32 14.20 -14.30
N HIS A 272 2.73 15.25 -13.63
CA HIS A 272 2.20 15.56 -12.29
C HIS A 272 0.68 15.68 -12.31
N GLY A 273 0.02 15.11 -11.30
CA GLY A 273 -1.44 15.09 -11.16
C GLY A 273 -2.13 13.92 -11.89
N THR A 274 -1.38 12.97 -12.47
CA THR A 274 -1.94 11.81 -13.19
C THR A 274 -2.80 10.94 -12.28
N TYR A 275 -2.34 10.60 -11.07
CA TYR A 275 -3.13 9.80 -10.13
C TYR A 275 -4.37 10.53 -9.63
N ASP A 276 -4.32 11.84 -9.44
CA ASP A 276 -5.49 12.64 -9.09
C ASP A 276 -6.49 12.71 -10.25
N ALA A 277 -6.01 12.88 -11.49
CA ALA A 277 -6.85 12.82 -12.67
C ALA A 277 -7.56 11.46 -12.81
N TYR A 278 -6.85 10.38 -12.55
CA TYR A 278 -7.46 9.05 -12.56
C TYR A 278 -8.51 8.86 -11.46
N ARG A 279 -8.28 9.39 -10.27
CA ARG A 279 -9.28 9.39 -9.18
C ARG A 279 -10.55 10.13 -9.59
N GLU A 280 -10.44 11.26 -10.29
CA GLU A 280 -11.61 11.97 -10.81
C GLU A 280 -12.37 11.16 -11.88
N VAL A 281 -11.68 10.40 -12.73
CA VAL A 281 -12.34 9.43 -13.65
C VAL A 281 -13.16 8.40 -12.87
N LEU A 282 -12.58 7.82 -11.82
CA LEU A 282 -13.29 6.85 -10.97
C LEU A 282 -14.47 7.48 -10.24
N ARG A 283 -14.31 8.72 -9.75
CA ARG A 283 -15.39 9.48 -9.12
C ARG A 283 -16.56 9.74 -10.08
N ALA A 284 -16.27 10.11 -11.31
CA ALA A 284 -17.30 10.33 -12.33
C ALA A 284 -18.12 9.07 -12.63
N ARG A 285 -17.56 7.89 -12.35
CA ARG A 285 -18.22 6.58 -12.46
C ARG A 285 -18.92 6.14 -11.17
N GLY A 286 -18.99 6.99 -10.17
CA GLY A 286 -19.68 6.73 -8.91
C GLY A 286 -18.82 6.06 -7.83
N ALA A 287 -17.50 5.97 -8.00
CA ALA A 287 -16.65 5.44 -6.95
C ALA A 287 -16.56 6.41 -5.75
N ASN A 288 -16.63 5.85 -4.54
CA ASN A 288 -16.37 6.59 -3.32
C ASN A 288 -14.85 6.80 -3.15
N LEU A 289 -14.38 8.03 -3.35
CA LEU A 289 -12.95 8.36 -3.31
C LEU A 289 -12.25 7.98 -2.00
N ASN A 290 -12.98 7.91 -0.89
CA ASN A 290 -12.42 7.50 0.40
C ASN A 290 -12.09 5.99 0.44
N GLN A 291 -12.59 5.21 -0.52
CA GLN A 291 -12.37 3.76 -0.64
C GLN A 291 -11.51 3.39 -1.85
N VAL A 292 -11.16 4.36 -2.69
CA VAL A 292 -10.28 4.11 -3.84
C VAL A 292 -8.86 3.88 -3.35
N LYS A 293 -8.38 2.64 -3.52
CA LYS A 293 -6.99 2.28 -3.23
C LYS A 293 -6.08 2.71 -4.38
N PRO A 294 -4.79 3.00 -4.11
CA PRO A 294 -3.81 3.23 -5.16
C PRO A 294 -3.75 2.04 -6.12
N ILE A 295 -3.70 2.33 -7.42
CA ILE A 295 -3.58 1.30 -8.45
C ILE A 295 -2.13 0.85 -8.49
N LYS A 296 -1.88 -0.38 -8.05
CA LYS A 296 -0.53 -0.97 -8.04
C LYS A 296 -0.24 -1.77 -9.30
N VAL A 297 -1.22 -2.52 -9.78
CA VAL A 297 -1.10 -3.30 -11.02
C VAL A 297 -2.16 -2.82 -12.01
N ILE A 298 -1.72 -2.51 -13.21
CA ILE A 298 -2.58 -2.16 -14.34
C ILE A 298 -3.02 -3.46 -15.01
N ASP A 299 -4.31 -3.76 -14.92
CA ASP A 299 -4.91 -5.05 -15.27
C ASP A 299 -5.95 -4.97 -16.39
N SER A 300 -6.13 -3.78 -17.00
CA SER A 300 -7.08 -3.56 -18.08
C SER A 300 -6.54 -2.60 -19.13
N ASP A 301 -7.01 -2.75 -20.38
CA ASP A 301 -6.62 -1.87 -21.49
C ASP A 301 -7.00 -0.42 -21.23
N GLU A 302 -8.13 -0.18 -20.60
CA GLU A 302 -8.55 1.18 -20.26
C GLU A 302 -7.58 1.87 -19.31
N LYS A 303 -7.13 1.19 -18.24
CA LYS A 303 -6.12 1.72 -17.33
C LYS A 303 -4.80 1.93 -18.06
N LYS A 304 -4.39 0.96 -18.86
CA LYS A 304 -3.19 1.05 -19.71
C LYS A 304 -3.23 2.31 -20.56
N ASP A 305 -4.28 2.50 -21.36
CA ASP A 305 -4.41 3.62 -22.28
C ASP A 305 -4.40 4.96 -21.53
N PHE A 306 -5.03 5.02 -20.36
CA PHE A 306 -4.99 6.20 -19.50
C PHE A 306 -3.55 6.53 -19.07
N PHE A 307 -2.82 5.57 -18.49
CA PHE A 307 -1.46 5.83 -17.99
C PHE A 307 -0.47 6.14 -19.11
N PHE A 308 -0.56 5.43 -20.25
CA PHE A 308 0.29 5.71 -21.41
C PHE A 308 0.05 7.10 -21.99
N SER A 309 -1.18 7.62 -21.96
CA SER A 309 -1.50 8.98 -22.44
C SER A 309 -1.01 10.09 -21.52
N HIS A 310 -0.54 9.77 -20.31
CA HIS A 310 -0.06 10.71 -19.32
C HIS A 310 1.44 10.63 -19.07
N ILE A 311 2.20 9.97 -19.93
CA ILE A 311 3.67 9.95 -19.85
C ILE A 311 4.20 11.37 -20.10
N GLU A 312 5.25 11.75 -19.34
CA GLU A 312 6.04 12.96 -19.64
C GLU A 312 6.71 12.85 -21.02
N ASP A 313 6.79 13.99 -21.72
CA ASP A 313 7.45 14.08 -23.04
C ASP A 313 8.96 13.90 -22.95
#